data_dd7ae61ad8cc9232a07612c94ce63c09
#
_entry.id   dd7ae61ad8cc9232a07612c94ce63c09
#
_cell.length_a   1.000
_cell.length_b   1.000
_cell.length_c   1.000
_cell.angle_alpha   90.00
_cell.angle_beta   90.00
_cell.angle_gamma   90.00
#
_symmetry.space_group_name_H-M   'P 1'
#
loop_
_entity.id
_entity.type
_entity.pdbx_description
1 polymer ?
#
loop_
_entity_poly.entity_id
_entity_poly.type
_entity_poly.pdbx_seq_one_letter_code
_entity_poly.pdbx_strand_id
1 'polypeptide(L)'
;MRGNEYQQQFIAARLVSRLKEIESAGELVGGHEILVIPCVNTYSFNVRKRFWPINNYDINRSFPREVDGATTERFAGKIIQATRGYQYGVQLSSYYISGTFMPHIKIFKTDLDCEQSAKDFKMPFVQIRSARAFEKSTLNYNWQMNGVQGFSLYSSATNYIDKNSAHTVMRSILLFLKARGIITTDIPGGYNTKIINSSTDLMALRAPSAGFFSPKVKVGFEVSAGDLLAEIRDPYTNDVVSTIVSPKDGTIFYMQSDPLTYSHSSVFNLILK
;
A
#
# COMPACT_ATOMS: atom_id res chain seq x y z
N MET A 1 0.11 -11.15 1.57
CA MET A 1 0.69 -12.14 0.64
C MET A 1 2.16 -12.41 0.90
N ARG A 2 2.93 -11.45 1.38
CA ARG A 2 4.36 -11.60 1.65
C ARG A 2 4.58 -11.80 3.15
N GLY A 3 5.56 -12.63 3.52
CA GLY A 3 5.73 -13.04 4.92
C GLY A 3 6.27 -11.96 5.86
N ASN A 4 6.78 -10.85 5.35
CA ASN A 4 7.20 -9.71 6.16
C ASN A 4 6.17 -8.57 6.21
N GLU A 5 4.95 -8.80 5.76
CA GLU A 5 3.85 -7.82 5.78
C GLU A 5 3.13 -7.83 7.14
N TYR A 6 3.88 -7.58 8.23
CA TYR A 6 3.35 -7.64 9.61
C TYR A 6 2.29 -6.58 9.87
N GLN A 7 2.47 -5.39 9.32
CA GLN A 7 1.50 -4.31 9.42
C GLN A 7 0.16 -4.70 8.78
N GLN A 8 0.20 -5.29 7.60
CA GLN A 8 -0.99 -5.72 6.85
C GLN A 8 -1.72 -6.85 7.57
N GLN A 9 -0.96 -7.82 8.13
CA GLN A 9 -1.49 -8.90 8.95
C GLN A 9 -2.18 -8.34 10.21
N PHE A 10 -1.55 -7.39 10.91
CA PHE A 10 -2.11 -6.74 12.08
C PHE A 10 -3.42 -6.00 11.77
N ILE A 11 -3.47 -5.26 10.65
CA ILE A 11 -4.68 -4.58 10.18
C ILE A 11 -5.78 -5.60 9.91
N ALA A 12 -5.49 -6.66 9.17
CA ALA A 12 -6.45 -7.70 8.82
C ALA A 12 -7.02 -8.41 10.06
N ALA A 13 -6.18 -8.76 11.04
CA ALA A 13 -6.62 -9.39 12.27
C ALA A 13 -7.57 -8.49 13.08
N ARG A 14 -7.24 -7.21 13.21
CA ARG A 14 -8.11 -6.23 13.88
C ARG A 14 -9.41 -5.98 13.13
N LEU A 15 -9.34 -5.96 11.79
CA LEU A 15 -10.53 -5.84 10.95
C LEU A 15 -11.49 -7.01 11.17
N VAL A 16 -10.97 -8.26 11.23
CA VAL A 16 -11.78 -9.45 11.52
C VAL A 16 -12.50 -9.31 12.87
N SER A 17 -11.78 -8.89 13.92
CA SER A 17 -12.40 -8.67 15.25
C SER A 17 -13.51 -7.64 15.17
N ARG A 18 -13.27 -6.50 14.51
CA ARG A 18 -14.25 -5.43 14.40
C ARG A 18 -15.48 -5.84 13.56
N LEU A 19 -15.28 -6.57 12.47
CA LEU A 19 -16.40 -7.07 11.65
C LEU A 19 -17.28 -8.07 12.41
N LYS A 20 -16.69 -8.93 13.27
CA LYS A 20 -17.47 -9.82 14.15
C LYS A 20 -18.31 -9.05 15.17
N GLU A 21 -17.79 -7.95 15.72
CA GLU A 21 -18.56 -7.08 16.63
C GLU A 21 -19.75 -6.46 15.87
N ILE A 22 -19.53 -5.94 14.67
CA ILE A 22 -20.57 -5.35 13.81
C ILE A 22 -21.64 -6.39 13.46
N GLU A 23 -21.24 -7.59 13.08
CA GLU A 23 -22.15 -8.71 12.79
C GLU A 23 -22.98 -9.08 14.02
N SER A 24 -22.32 -9.22 15.19
CA SER A 24 -22.99 -9.56 16.45
C SER A 24 -23.97 -8.47 16.94
N ALA A 25 -23.70 -7.21 16.57
CA ALA A 25 -24.60 -6.09 16.83
C ALA A 25 -25.79 -6.00 15.85
N GLY A 26 -25.85 -6.87 14.84
CA GLY A 26 -26.87 -6.82 13.79
C GLY A 26 -26.70 -5.66 12.81
N GLU A 27 -25.51 -5.09 12.73
CA GLU A 27 -25.19 -3.94 11.88
C GLU A 27 -24.62 -4.34 10.50
N LEU A 28 -24.46 -5.63 10.23
CA LEU A 28 -24.20 -6.16 8.86
C LEU A 28 -25.52 -6.28 8.11
N VAL A 29 -25.61 -5.62 6.96
CA VAL A 29 -26.85 -5.63 6.15
C VAL A 29 -27.04 -6.99 5.50
N GLY A 30 -28.24 -7.55 5.61
CA GLY A 30 -28.58 -8.86 5.04
C GLY A 30 -28.35 -8.94 3.53
N GLY A 31 -27.92 -10.11 3.06
CA GLY A 31 -27.59 -10.37 1.66
C GLY A 31 -26.16 -9.98 1.26
N HIS A 32 -25.37 -9.42 2.18
CA HIS A 32 -23.94 -9.14 1.96
C HIS A 32 -23.05 -10.17 2.65
N GLU A 33 -21.94 -10.48 2.01
CA GLU A 33 -20.90 -11.35 2.54
C GLU A 33 -19.54 -10.61 2.52
N ILE A 34 -18.77 -10.75 3.59
CA ILE A 34 -17.42 -10.20 3.70
C ILE A 34 -16.44 -11.33 3.94
N LEU A 35 -15.59 -11.63 2.95
CA LEU A 35 -14.50 -12.59 3.08
C LEU A 35 -13.21 -11.86 3.47
N VAL A 36 -12.61 -12.25 4.57
CA VAL A 36 -11.28 -11.76 4.99
C VAL A 36 -10.28 -12.90 5.00
N ILE A 37 -9.19 -12.76 4.25
CA ILE A 37 -8.05 -13.68 4.23
C ILE A 37 -6.86 -12.98 4.91
N PRO A 38 -6.66 -13.15 6.22
CA PRO A 38 -5.67 -12.37 6.96
C PRO A 38 -4.24 -12.66 6.54
N CYS A 39 -3.91 -13.91 6.23
CA CYS A 39 -2.60 -14.32 5.79
C CYS A 39 -2.68 -15.40 4.71
N VAL A 40 -2.21 -15.08 3.51
CA VAL A 40 -2.14 -16.03 2.40
C VAL A 40 -0.91 -16.93 2.51
N ASN A 41 0.21 -16.39 2.98
CA ASN A 41 1.51 -17.05 2.99
C ASN A 41 2.02 -17.23 4.42
N THR A 42 1.38 -18.15 5.14
CA THR A 42 1.70 -18.45 6.55
C THR A 42 3.11 -19.03 6.70
N TYR A 43 3.60 -19.79 5.73
CA TYR A 43 4.95 -20.35 5.78
C TYR A 43 6.02 -19.24 5.73
N SER A 44 5.94 -18.33 4.76
CA SER A 44 6.87 -17.19 4.69
C SER A 44 6.77 -16.29 5.91
N PHE A 45 5.56 -16.11 6.46
CA PHE A 45 5.33 -15.36 7.69
C PHE A 45 6.07 -15.97 8.88
N ASN A 46 5.95 -17.26 9.08
CA ASN A 46 6.60 -17.98 10.19
C ASN A 46 8.13 -17.94 10.12
N VAL A 47 8.70 -18.02 8.91
CA VAL A 47 10.16 -17.96 8.71
C VAL A 47 10.67 -16.55 8.42
N ARG A 48 9.83 -15.53 8.54
CA ARG A 48 10.15 -14.10 8.34
C ARG A 48 10.78 -13.78 6.98
N LYS A 49 10.40 -14.53 5.93
CA LYS A 49 10.85 -14.27 4.56
C LYS A 49 9.78 -13.49 3.78
N ARG A 50 10.21 -12.51 2.99
CA ARG A 50 9.29 -11.70 2.20
C ARG A 50 8.58 -12.54 1.15
N PHE A 51 9.32 -13.34 0.41
CA PHE A 51 8.85 -14.17 -0.68
C PHE A 51 8.75 -15.65 -0.28
N TRP A 52 8.25 -16.49 -1.19
CA TRP A 52 8.17 -17.92 -0.96
C TRP A 52 9.57 -18.50 -0.69
N PRO A 53 9.82 -19.13 0.47
CA PRO A 53 11.21 -19.41 0.91
C PRO A 53 11.97 -20.42 0.05
N ILE A 54 11.26 -21.28 -0.69
CA ILE A 54 11.89 -22.37 -1.47
C ILE A 54 12.54 -21.83 -2.75
N ASN A 55 11.86 -20.92 -3.47
CA ASN A 55 12.33 -20.42 -4.76
C ASN A 55 12.40 -18.88 -4.82
N ASN A 56 12.22 -18.21 -3.69
CA ASN A 56 12.20 -16.74 -3.56
C ASN A 56 11.21 -16.03 -4.51
N TYR A 57 10.08 -16.68 -4.82
CA TYR A 57 9.09 -16.14 -5.73
C TYR A 57 8.02 -15.31 -4.98
N ASP A 58 7.58 -14.22 -5.60
CA ASP A 58 6.50 -13.36 -5.07
C ASP A 58 5.13 -13.89 -5.51
N ILE A 59 4.33 -14.42 -4.59
CA ILE A 59 2.96 -14.89 -4.88
C ILE A 59 2.12 -13.80 -5.56
N ASN A 60 2.33 -12.51 -5.23
CA ASN A 60 1.64 -11.40 -5.89
C ASN A 60 2.19 -11.08 -7.30
N ARG A 61 2.89 -12.02 -7.92
CA ARG A 61 3.33 -12.01 -9.32
C ARG A 61 2.88 -13.27 -10.07
N SER A 62 1.97 -14.04 -9.46
CA SER A 62 1.46 -15.29 -10.04
C SER A 62 0.06 -15.17 -10.65
N PHE A 63 -0.51 -13.98 -10.74
CA PHE A 63 -1.87 -13.79 -11.28
C PHE A 63 -1.86 -13.38 -12.76
N PRO A 64 -2.88 -13.81 -13.56
CA PRO A 64 -3.83 -14.86 -13.25
C PRO A 64 -3.18 -16.25 -13.39
N ARG A 65 -3.57 -17.20 -12.56
CA ARG A 65 -3.16 -18.61 -12.70
C ARG A 65 -4.31 -19.54 -12.30
N GLU A 66 -4.28 -20.72 -12.85
CA GLU A 66 -5.15 -21.80 -12.44
C GLU A 66 -4.58 -22.53 -11.21
N VAL A 67 -5.36 -23.44 -10.63
CA VAL A 67 -4.96 -24.18 -9.42
C VAL A 67 -3.89 -25.25 -9.68
N ASP A 68 -3.55 -25.51 -10.95
CA ASP A 68 -2.47 -26.40 -11.37
C ASP A 68 -1.16 -25.61 -11.53
N GLY A 69 -0.02 -26.24 -11.26
CA GLY A 69 1.29 -25.63 -11.41
C GLY A 69 2.11 -25.59 -10.12
N ALA A 70 3.12 -24.73 -10.08
CA ALA A 70 4.00 -24.54 -8.93
C ALA A 70 3.22 -24.05 -7.70
N THR A 71 3.75 -24.29 -6.49
CA THR A 71 3.07 -23.97 -5.22
C THR A 71 2.55 -22.52 -5.18
N THR A 72 3.33 -21.55 -5.63
CA THR A 72 2.95 -20.13 -5.64
C THR A 72 1.81 -19.83 -6.64
N GLU A 73 1.75 -20.55 -7.76
CA GLU A 73 0.69 -20.45 -8.75
C GLU A 73 -0.62 -21.05 -8.21
N ARG A 74 -0.52 -22.19 -7.51
CA ARG A 74 -1.67 -22.81 -6.84
C ARG A 74 -2.27 -21.91 -5.76
N PHE A 75 -1.46 -21.15 -5.00
CA PHE A 75 -1.96 -20.13 -4.08
C PHE A 75 -2.73 -19.04 -4.83
N ALA A 76 -2.18 -18.54 -5.93
CA ALA A 76 -2.84 -17.51 -6.72
C ALA A 76 -4.17 -18.02 -7.30
N GLY A 77 -4.21 -19.22 -7.86
CA GLY A 77 -5.43 -19.84 -8.38
C GLY A 77 -6.51 -20.02 -7.31
N LYS A 78 -6.13 -20.51 -6.10
CA LYS A 78 -7.07 -20.65 -4.98
C LYS A 78 -7.64 -19.30 -4.50
N ILE A 79 -6.83 -18.23 -4.49
CA ILE A 79 -7.32 -16.89 -4.15
C ILE A 79 -8.36 -16.43 -5.17
N ILE A 80 -8.07 -16.55 -6.47
CA ILE A 80 -9.02 -16.19 -7.53
C ILE A 80 -10.32 -17.00 -7.39
N GLN A 81 -10.22 -18.30 -7.12
CA GLN A 81 -11.37 -19.15 -6.90
C GLN A 81 -12.21 -18.71 -5.69
N ALA A 82 -11.54 -18.45 -4.54
CA ALA A 82 -12.21 -18.02 -3.31
C ALA A 82 -12.84 -16.63 -3.40
N THR A 83 -12.33 -15.76 -4.29
CA THR A 83 -12.82 -14.38 -4.46
C THR A 83 -13.74 -14.23 -5.68
N ARG A 84 -14.14 -15.33 -6.32
CA ARG A 84 -15.04 -15.30 -7.45
C ARG A 84 -16.44 -14.84 -7.01
N GLY A 85 -17.05 -13.92 -7.75
CA GLY A 85 -18.40 -13.41 -7.50
C GLY A 85 -18.44 -12.18 -6.58
N TYR A 86 -17.34 -11.82 -5.93
CA TYR A 86 -17.27 -10.58 -5.16
C TYR A 86 -17.17 -9.36 -6.08
N GLN A 87 -17.90 -8.28 -5.75
CA GLN A 87 -17.91 -7.03 -6.51
C GLN A 87 -16.70 -6.16 -6.21
N TYR A 88 -16.19 -6.23 -4.97
CA TYR A 88 -15.10 -5.42 -4.46
C TYR A 88 -13.96 -6.28 -3.94
N GLY A 89 -12.74 -5.90 -4.27
CA GLY A 89 -11.53 -6.54 -3.79
C GLY A 89 -10.60 -5.54 -3.09
N VAL A 90 -10.27 -5.77 -1.83
CA VAL A 90 -9.34 -4.93 -1.06
C VAL A 90 -8.09 -5.71 -0.75
N GLN A 91 -6.95 -5.28 -1.28
CA GLN A 91 -5.66 -5.85 -0.98
C GLN A 91 -4.87 -4.93 -0.06
N LEU A 92 -4.55 -5.38 1.16
CA LEU A 92 -3.59 -4.71 2.02
C LEU A 92 -2.18 -4.92 1.43
N SER A 93 -1.56 -3.85 0.98
CA SER A 93 -0.36 -3.87 0.15
C SER A 93 0.83 -3.23 0.85
N SER A 94 2.04 -3.59 0.41
CA SER A 94 3.29 -2.99 0.85
C SER A 94 4.19 -2.67 -0.33
N TYR A 95 5.12 -1.73 -0.11
CA TYR A 95 6.15 -1.42 -1.10
C TYR A 95 7.33 -2.39 -1.04
N TYR A 96 8.08 -2.49 -2.17
CA TYR A 96 9.32 -3.25 -2.24
C TYR A 96 10.50 -2.51 -1.60
N ILE A 97 10.45 -1.17 -1.68
CA ILE A 97 11.51 -0.31 -1.15
C ILE A 97 11.26 -0.07 0.33
N SER A 98 12.35 0.00 1.10
CA SER A 98 12.33 0.37 2.51
C SER A 98 12.01 1.85 2.65
N GLY A 99 11.05 2.18 3.50
CA GLY A 99 10.68 3.57 3.74
C GLY A 99 9.32 3.75 4.38
N THR A 100 9.03 5.01 4.67
CA THR A 100 7.74 5.46 5.19
C THR A 100 6.97 6.16 4.08
N PHE A 101 5.68 5.88 4.01
CA PHE A 101 4.76 6.47 3.02
C PHE A 101 3.58 7.13 3.70
N MET A 102 2.99 8.13 3.06
CA MET A 102 1.65 8.55 3.43
C MET A 102 0.65 7.43 3.13
N PRO A 103 -0.31 7.13 4.03
CA PRO A 103 -1.36 6.16 3.76
C PRO A 103 -2.16 6.56 2.51
N HIS A 104 -2.36 5.61 1.60
CA HIS A 104 -3.06 5.88 0.33
C HIS A 104 -3.65 4.62 -0.28
N ILE A 105 -4.54 4.80 -1.24
CA ILE A 105 -5.05 3.76 -2.12
C ILE A 105 -4.34 3.86 -3.47
N LYS A 106 -4.02 2.72 -4.07
CA LYS A 106 -3.59 2.65 -5.46
C LYS A 106 -4.60 1.88 -6.28
N ILE A 107 -5.00 2.47 -7.41
CA ILE A 107 -5.80 1.83 -8.46
C ILE A 107 -5.04 1.92 -9.79
N PHE A 108 -5.27 0.95 -10.67
CA PHE A 108 -4.76 1.01 -12.02
C PHE A 108 -5.77 1.67 -12.95
N LYS A 109 -5.26 2.44 -13.91
CA LYS A 109 -6.08 2.96 -15.01
C LYS A 109 -6.41 1.79 -15.95
N THR A 110 -7.66 1.37 -15.94
CA THR A 110 -8.25 0.31 -16.76
C THR A 110 -9.59 0.82 -17.29
N ASP A 111 -10.30 0.03 -18.09
CA ASP A 111 -11.64 0.37 -18.57
C ASP A 111 -12.69 0.35 -17.44
N LEU A 112 -12.37 -0.31 -16.32
CA LEU A 112 -13.20 -0.30 -15.12
C LEU A 112 -12.92 0.95 -14.29
N ASP A 113 -13.88 1.86 -14.19
CA ASP A 113 -13.77 3.03 -13.33
C ASP A 113 -13.90 2.65 -11.85
N CYS A 114 -12.80 2.79 -11.12
CA CYS A 114 -12.72 2.58 -9.68
C CYS A 114 -12.53 3.89 -8.90
N GLU A 115 -12.44 5.04 -9.55
CA GLU A 115 -12.06 6.30 -8.90
C GLU A 115 -13.07 6.75 -7.86
N GLN A 116 -14.35 6.79 -8.23
CA GLN A 116 -15.40 7.22 -7.30
C GLN A 116 -15.48 6.28 -6.08
N SER A 117 -15.43 4.97 -6.32
CA SER A 117 -15.43 3.98 -5.24
C SER A 117 -14.19 4.07 -4.36
N ALA A 118 -13.04 4.43 -4.93
CA ALA A 118 -11.81 4.64 -4.15
C ALA A 118 -11.91 5.85 -3.21
N LYS A 119 -12.65 6.90 -3.58
CA LYS A 119 -12.90 8.06 -2.71
C LYS A 119 -13.74 7.72 -1.48
N ASP A 120 -14.60 6.70 -1.55
CA ASP A 120 -15.47 6.29 -0.44
C ASP A 120 -14.70 5.67 0.73
N PHE A 121 -13.46 5.25 0.53
CA PHE A 121 -12.57 4.87 1.62
C PHE A 121 -12.15 6.05 2.50
N LYS A 122 -12.30 7.28 2.02
CA LYS A 122 -11.88 8.49 2.75
C LYS A 122 -10.42 8.42 3.23
N MET A 123 -9.54 7.79 2.42
CA MET A 123 -8.08 7.84 2.61
C MET A 123 -7.53 9.22 2.20
N PRO A 124 -6.36 9.63 2.72
CA PRO A 124 -5.77 10.91 2.32
C PRO A 124 -5.58 11.06 0.81
N PHE A 125 -5.16 9.99 0.15
CA PHE A 125 -4.87 10.00 -1.28
C PHE A 125 -5.36 8.76 -2.00
N VAL A 126 -5.78 8.94 -3.25
CA VAL A 126 -5.95 7.89 -4.25
C VAL A 126 -4.93 8.12 -5.36
N GLN A 127 -4.00 7.19 -5.50
CA GLN A 127 -2.98 7.18 -6.54
C GLN A 127 -3.50 6.41 -7.76
N ILE A 128 -3.59 7.09 -8.89
CA ILE A 128 -3.98 6.51 -10.18
C ILE A 128 -2.75 6.38 -11.06
N ARG A 129 -2.59 5.23 -11.71
CA ARG A 129 -1.48 5.01 -12.65
C ARG A 129 -1.76 3.88 -13.63
N SER A 130 -1.12 3.94 -14.78
CA SER A 130 -1.06 2.81 -15.71
C SER A 130 -0.22 1.68 -15.13
N ALA A 131 -0.65 0.43 -15.34
CA ALA A 131 0.09 -0.74 -14.88
C ALA A 131 1.37 -0.93 -15.72
N ARG A 132 2.50 -1.13 -15.06
CA ARG A 132 3.74 -1.59 -15.71
C ARG A 132 3.63 -3.07 -16.04
N ALA A 133 4.45 -3.58 -16.94
CA ALA A 133 4.41 -4.98 -17.37
C ALA A 133 4.39 -5.97 -16.18
N PHE A 134 5.27 -5.79 -15.20
CA PHE A 134 5.37 -6.67 -14.03
C PHE A 134 4.21 -6.50 -13.03
N GLU A 135 3.41 -5.45 -13.11
CA GLU A 135 2.23 -5.24 -12.25
C GLU A 135 0.99 -5.93 -12.81
N LYS A 136 0.99 -6.29 -14.09
CA LYS A 136 -0.11 -7.02 -14.73
C LYS A 136 -0.32 -8.42 -14.15
N SER A 137 0.67 -8.96 -13.45
CA SER A 137 0.59 -10.23 -12.72
C SER A 137 0.24 -10.07 -11.23
N THR A 138 -0.27 -8.92 -10.81
CA THR A 138 -0.77 -8.71 -9.42
C THR A 138 -2.24 -9.05 -9.29
N LEU A 139 -2.66 -9.42 -8.07
CA LEU A 139 -4.07 -9.71 -7.76
C LEU A 139 -4.97 -8.51 -8.08
N ASN A 140 -4.61 -7.31 -7.60
CA ASN A 140 -5.41 -6.10 -7.80
C ASN A 140 -5.64 -5.78 -9.29
N TYR A 141 -4.59 -5.88 -10.12
CA TYR A 141 -4.74 -5.67 -11.57
C TYR A 141 -5.68 -6.69 -12.19
N ASN A 142 -5.53 -7.96 -11.82
CA ASN A 142 -6.36 -9.03 -12.35
C ASN A 142 -7.83 -8.93 -11.89
N TRP A 143 -8.10 -8.47 -10.67
CA TRP A 143 -9.46 -8.14 -10.25
C TRP A 143 -10.08 -7.08 -11.16
N GLN A 144 -9.38 -5.95 -11.38
CA GLN A 144 -9.90 -4.89 -12.25
C GLN A 144 -10.13 -5.36 -13.70
N MET A 145 -9.23 -6.18 -14.25
CA MET A 145 -9.39 -6.75 -15.59
C MET A 145 -10.55 -7.75 -15.70
N ASN A 146 -11.02 -8.30 -14.59
CA ASN A 146 -12.16 -9.22 -14.52
C ASN A 146 -13.44 -8.57 -13.95
N GLY A 147 -13.55 -7.25 -13.98
CA GLY A 147 -14.75 -6.52 -13.59
C GLY A 147 -14.95 -6.35 -12.07
N VAL A 148 -13.98 -6.76 -11.24
CA VAL A 148 -14.00 -6.54 -9.80
C VAL A 148 -13.34 -5.20 -9.49
N GLN A 149 -14.01 -4.32 -8.76
CA GLN A 149 -13.40 -3.07 -8.32
C GLN A 149 -12.31 -3.34 -7.29
N GLY A 150 -11.07 -3.38 -7.77
CA GLY A 150 -9.89 -3.77 -7.00
C GLY A 150 -9.12 -2.58 -6.44
N PHE A 151 -8.83 -2.59 -5.14
CA PHE A 151 -8.13 -1.52 -4.43
C PHE A 151 -6.91 -2.05 -3.71
N SER A 152 -5.75 -1.42 -3.89
CA SER A 152 -4.55 -1.69 -3.09
C SER A 152 -4.40 -0.61 -2.03
N LEU A 153 -4.57 -0.97 -0.75
CA LEU A 153 -4.43 -0.05 0.37
C LEU A 153 -3.02 -0.16 0.95
N TYR A 154 -2.36 0.97 1.06
CA TYR A 154 -1.02 1.11 1.63
C TYR A 154 -1.11 1.87 2.95
N SER A 155 -0.56 1.28 4.00
CA SER A 155 -0.24 1.96 5.26
C SER A 155 1.17 2.54 5.21
N SER A 156 1.56 3.28 6.25
CA SER A 156 2.92 3.86 6.33
C SER A 156 4.02 2.82 6.53
N ALA A 157 3.69 1.64 7.07
CA ALA A 157 4.65 0.61 7.48
C ALA A 157 4.44 -0.72 6.74
N THR A 158 5.48 -1.57 6.77
CA THR A 158 5.44 -2.93 6.21
C THR A 158 5.84 -3.98 7.24
N ASN A 159 7.07 -3.92 7.73
CA ASN A 159 7.72 -4.94 8.58
C ASN A 159 7.77 -4.57 10.07
N TYR A 160 7.08 -3.54 10.47
CA TYR A 160 6.83 -3.16 11.85
C TYR A 160 5.38 -2.66 11.99
N ILE A 161 4.88 -2.56 13.22
CA ILE A 161 3.50 -2.12 13.48
C ILE A 161 3.49 -0.65 13.85
N ASP A 162 2.93 0.16 12.95
CA ASP A 162 2.50 1.53 13.21
C ASP A 162 0.99 1.55 13.47
N LYS A 163 0.63 1.72 14.74
CA LYS A 163 -0.77 1.68 15.17
C LYS A 163 -1.63 2.79 14.55
N ASN A 164 -1.06 3.96 14.30
CA ASN A 164 -1.80 5.11 13.77
C ASN A 164 -2.19 4.89 12.30
N SER A 165 -1.25 4.48 11.46
CA SER A 165 -1.56 4.18 10.07
C SER A 165 -2.40 2.90 9.93
N ALA A 166 -2.23 1.92 10.82
CA ALA A 166 -3.09 0.74 10.88
C ALA A 166 -4.54 1.12 11.17
N HIS A 167 -4.77 2.00 12.16
CA HIS A 167 -6.10 2.51 12.49
C HIS A 167 -6.72 3.29 11.32
N THR A 168 -5.92 4.13 10.66
CA THR A 168 -6.36 4.87 9.47
C THR A 168 -6.86 3.93 8.37
N VAL A 169 -6.08 2.89 8.02
CA VAL A 169 -6.46 1.93 6.98
C VAL A 169 -7.68 1.11 7.38
N MET A 170 -7.73 0.61 8.62
CA MET A 170 -8.89 -0.15 9.11
C MET A 170 -10.17 0.69 9.07
N ARG A 171 -10.13 1.92 9.60
CA ARG A 171 -11.26 2.86 9.56
C ARG A 171 -11.70 3.15 8.13
N SER A 172 -10.77 3.33 7.21
CA SER A 172 -11.07 3.58 5.80
C SER A 172 -11.82 2.43 5.14
N ILE A 173 -11.49 1.17 5.46
CA ILE A 173 -12.24 0.01 5.00
C ILE A 173 -13.67 0.04 5.55
N LEU A 174 -13.86 0.34 6.82
CA LEU A 174 -15.20 0.43 7.43
C LEU A 174 -16.03 1.58 6.82
N LEU A 175 -15.41 2.74 6.55
CA LEU A 175 -16.06 3.84 5.84
C LEU A 175 -16.51 3.45 4.44
N PHE A 176 -15.69 2.71 3.71
CA PHE A 176 -16.06 2.15 2.41
C PHE A 176 -17.24 1.18 2.52
N LEU A 177 -17.22 0.23 3.45
CA LEU A 177 -18.31 -0.71 3.67
C LEU A 177 -19.63 0.01 4.00
N LYS A 178 -19.56 1.07 4.83
CA LYS A 178 -20.72 1.94 5.14
C LYS A 178 -21.22 2.66 3.89
N ALA A 179 -20.33 3.28 3.11
CA ALA A 179 -20.68 3.98 1.87
C ALA A 179 -21.31 3.07 0.81
N ARG A 180 -20.99 1.77 0.83
CA ARG A 180 -21.60 0.73 -0.03
C ARG A 180 -22.89 0.13 0.56
N GLY A 181 -23.34 0.56 1.72
CA GLY A 181 -24.52 0.02 2.38
C GLY A 181 -24.34 -1.40 2.91
N ILE A 182 -23.11 -1.88 3.07
CA ILE A 182 -22.80 -3.23 3.57
C ILE A 182 -22.91 -3.30 5.09
N ILE A 183 -22.58 -2.21 5.77
CA ILE A 183 -22.75 -2.05 7.22
C ILE A 183 -23.52 -0.77 7.53
N THR A 184 -24.24 -0.77 8.66
CA THR A 184 -24.98 0.43 9.17
C THR A 184 -24.22 1.19 10.24
N THR A 185 -23.16 0.61 10.80
CA THR A 185 -22.32 1.20 11.86
C THR A 185 -21.89 2.63 11.55
N ASP A 186 -22.04 3.53 12.52
CA ASP A 186 -21.49 4.88 12.36
C ASP A 186 -19.98 4.90 12.57
N ILE A 187 -19.27 5.38 11.54
CA ILE A 187 -17.80 5.45 11.52
C ILE A 187 -17.39 6.91 11.41
N PRO A 188 -16.92 7.52 12.50
CA PRO A 188 -16.55 8.93 12.47
C PRO A 188 -15.23 9.16 11.75
N GLY A 189 -15.07 10.38 11.18
CA GLY A 189 -13.83 10.86 10.57
C GLY A 189 -13.66 10.41 9.13
N GLY A 190 -12.40 10.39 8.67
CA GLY A 190 -12.01 10.22 7.27
C GLY A 190 -11.38 11.49 6.71
N TYR A 191 -10.77 11.37 5.55
CA TYR A 191 -10.08 12.48 4.87
C TYR A 191 -10.89 12.98 3.69
N ASN A 192 -10.71 14.25 3.34
CA ASN A 192 -11.07 14.75 2.01
C ASN A 192 -10.03 14.22 1.02
N THR A 193 -10.37 13.15 0.34
CA THR A 193 -9.46 12.38 -0.52
C THR A 193 -8.98 13.19 -1.71
N LYS A 194 -7.66 13.33 -1.86
CA LYS A 194 -7.03 13.92 -3.04
C LYS A 194 -6.65 12.84 -4.05
N ILE A 195 -6.89 13.11 -5.33
CA ILE A 195 -6.43 12.25 -6.43
C ILE A 195 -5.00 12.65 -6.80
N ILE A 196 -4.15 11.65 -7.01
CA ILE A 196 -2.76 11.80 -7.45
C ILE A 196 -2.54 10.95 -8.69
N ASN A 197 -2.20 11.58 -9.80
CA ASN A 197 -1.73 10.89 -10.99
C ASN A 197 -0.21 10.69 -10.89
N SER A 198 0.23 9.44 -10.88
CA SER A 198 1.65 9.11 -10.65
C SER A 198 2.61 9.66 -11.70
N SER A 199 2.11 9.97 -12.90
CA SER A 199 2.93 10.47 -14.00
C SER A 199 3.14 11.98 -13.96
N THR A 200 2.23 12.73 -13.34
CA THR A 200 2.21 14.21 -13.38
C THR A 200 2.44 14.83 -12.01
N ASP A 201 1.89 14.21 -10.96
CA ASP A 201 1.79 14.83 -9.65
C ASP A 201 2.83 14.29 -8.64
N LEU A 202 3.58 13.23 -9.02
CA LEU A 202 4.63 12.65 -8.19
C LEU A 202 6.01 12.84 -8.82
N MET A 203 6.92 13.45 -8.05
CA MET A 203 8.33 13.60 -8.41
C MET A 203 9.20 12.75 -7.49
N ALA A 204 10.04 11.88 -8.07
CA ALA A 204 11.04 11.13 -7.32
C ALA A 204 12.33 11.94 -7.21
N LEU A 205 12.83 12.13 -5.98
CA LEU A 205 14.12 12.72 -5.71
C LEU A 205 15.14 11.62 -5.43
N ARG A 206 16.29 11.74 -6.06
CA ARG A 206 17.35 10.72 -5.99
C ARG A 206 18.55 11.23 -5.23
N ALA A 207 19.25 10.34 -4.54
CA ALA A 207 20.50 10.65 -3.87
C ALA A 207 21.59 11.01 -4.90
N PRO A 208 22.26 12.17 -4.80
CA PRO A 208 23.34 12.53 -5.70
C PRO A 208 24.62 11.71 -5.46
N SER A 209 24.84 11.21 -4.27
CA SER A 209 25.99 10.39 -3.86
C SER A 209 25.56 9.20 -3.01
N ALA A 210 26.47 8.26 -2.77
CA ALA A 210 26.34 7.22 -1.76
C ALA A 210 26.80 7.76 -0.38
N GLY A 211 26.25 7.20 0.71
CA GLY A 211 26.62 7.56 2.07
C GLY A 211 25.49 7.35 3.09
N PHE A 212 25.69 7.84 4.32
CA PHE A 212 24.64 7.88 5.32
C PHE A 212 23.56 8.91 4.95
N PHE A 213 22.33 8.46 4.91
CA PHE A 213 21.16 9.29 4.65
C PHE A 213 20.67 9.94 5.94
N SER A 214 20.79 11.26 6.04
CA SER A 214 20.38 12.07 7.20
C SER A 214 19.23 12.99 6.82
N PRO A 215 17.96 12.54 6.92
CA PRO A 215 16.80 13.35 6.57
C PRO A 215 16.58 14.49 7.58
N LYS A 216 16.14 15.65 7.10
CA LYS A 216 15.77 16.84 7.89
C LYS A 216 14.26 17.05 7.95
N VAL A 217 13.52 16.30 7.14
CA VAL A 217 12.06 16.37 7.01
C VAL A 217 11.43 15.02 7.31
N LYS A 218 10.11 14.99 7.44
CA LYS A 218 9.31 13.77 7.63
C LYS A 218 8.25 13.64 6.54
N VAL A 219 7.76 12.42 6.36
CA VAL A 219 6.60 12.16 5.50
C VAL A 219 5.39 12.97 5.98
N GLY A 220 4.70 13.61 5.03
CA GLY A 220 3.56 14.49 5.29
C GLY A 220 3.93 15.96 5.48
N PHE A 221 5.24 16.32 5.57
CA PHE A 221 5.66 17.72 5.64
C PHE A 221 5.46 18.41 4.31
N GLU A 222 4.93 19.64 4.38
CA GLU A 222 4.94 20.58 3.26
C GLU A 222 6.33 21.23 3.17
N VAL A 223 6.82 21.35 1.94
CA VAL A 223 8.13 21.90 1.64
C VAL A 223 8.03 22.89 0.49
N SER A 224 8.90 23.88 0.49
CA SER A 224 9.06 24.86 -0.58
C SER A 224 10.29 24.55 -1.44
N ALA A 225 10.30 25.05 -2.66
CA ALA A 225 11.49 24.96 -3.52
C ALA A 225 12.70 25.58 -2.80
N GLY A 226 13.83 24.85 -2.77
CA GLY A 226 15.05 25.24 -2.08
C GLY A 226 15.19 24.71 -0.64
N ASP A 227 14.13 24.19 -0.03
CA ASP A 227 14.21 23.63 1.32
C ASP A 227 15.17 22.44 1.38
N LEU A 228 16.01 22.39 2.41
CA LEU A 228 16.92 21.26 2.67
C LEU A 228 16.13 20.04 3.18
N LEU A 229 16.13 18.98 2.42
CA LEU A 229 15.40 17.74 2.74
C LEU A 229 16.29 16.72 3.44
N ALA A 230 17.55 16.58 3.05
CA ALA A 230 18.50 15.65 3.65
C ALA A 230 19.95 16.04 3.36
N GLU A 231 20.84 15.52 4.19
CA GLU A 231 22.29 15.46 3.94
C GLU A 231 22.69 14.01 3.65
N ILE A 232 23.64 13.82 2.75
CA ILE A 232 24.36 12.56 2.58
C ILE A 232 25.74 12.74 3.19
N ARG A 233 26.11 11.85 4.11
CA ARG A 233 27.36 11.95 4.88
C ARG A 233 28.28 10.79 4.57
N ASP A 234 29.58 11.07 4.56
CA ASP A 234 30.60 10.05 4.43
C ASP A 234 30.55 9.08 5.62
N PRO A 235 30.51 7.75 5.39
CA PRO A 235 30.40 6.77 6.47
C PRO A 235 31.65 6.69 7.38
N TYR A 236 32.80 7.22 6.97
CA TYR A 236 34.05 7.12 7.71
C TYR A 236 34.42 8.41 8.43
N THR A 237 34.15 9.57 7.81
CA THR A 237 34.52 10.89 8.37
C THR A 237 33.33 11.65 8.92
N ASN A 238 32.09 11.25 8.56
CA ASN A 238 30.85 11.96 8.87
C ASN A 238 30.73 13.36 8.23
N ASP A 239 31.58 13.68 7.27
CA ASP A 239 31.49 14.95 6.54
C ASP A 239 30.28 14.92 5.60
N VAL A 240 29.70 16.09 5.34
CA VAL A 240 28.61 16.22 4.36
C VAL A 240 29.18 16.12 2.94
N VAL A 241 28.85 15.04 2.24
CA VAL A 241 29.28 14.78 0.85
C VAL A 241 28.37 15.48 -0.14
N SER A 242 27.07 15.49 0.14
CA SER A 242 26.08 16.16 -0.70
C SER A 242 24.80 16.46 0.08
N THR A 243 24.00 17.37 -0.47
CA THR A 243 22.67 17.74 0.07
C THR A 243 21.57 17.44 -0.95
N ILE A 244 20.37 17.22 -0.44
CA ILE A 244 19.17 17.06 -1.24
C ILE A 244 18.24 18.21 -0.87
N VAL A 245 17.91 19.05 -1.84
CA VAL A 245 16.98 20.16 -1.70
C VAL A 245 15.71 19.88 -2.49
N SER A 246 14.59 20.47 -2.08
CA SER A 246 13.36 20.38 -2.84
C SER A 246 13.46 21.23 -4.11
N PRO A 247 13.21 20.64 -5.31
CA PRO A 247 13.23 21.42 -6.55
C PRO A 247 11.94 22.22 -6.77
N LYS A 248 10.86 21.91 -6.05
CA LYS A 248 9.53 22.51 -6.18
C LYS A 248 8.79 22.50 -4.84
N ASP A 249 7.73 23.30 -4.75
CA ASP A 249 6.78 23.21 -3.65
C ASP A 249 6.01 21.90 -3.69
N GLY A 250 5.75 21.33 -2.52
CA GLY A 250 5.02 20.06 -2.47
C GLY A 250 4.91 19.47 -1.06
N THR A 251 4.47 18.21 -1.02
CA THR A 251 4.35 17.43 0.23
C THR A 251 5.18 16.15 0.12
N ILE A 252 5.96 15.83 1.14
CA ILE A 252 6.77 14.60 1.19
C ILE A 252 5.84 13.39 1.29
N PHE A 253 5.71 12.65 0.20
CA PHE A 253 4.86 11.46 0.11
C PHE A 253 5.57 10.18 0.55
N TYR A 254 6.84 10.06 0.23
CA TYR A 254 7.71 8.93 0.59
C TYR A 254 9.06 9.44 1.06
N MET A 255 9.63 8.74 2.02
CA MET A 255 11.00 8.93 2.50
C MET A 255 11.64 7.57 2.78
N GLN A 256 12.84 7.36 2.28
CA GLN A 256 13.66 6.19 2.57
C GLN A 256 13.89 6.06 4.10
N SER A 257 13.87 4.83 4.61
CA SER A 257 14.18 4.52 6.01
C SER A 257 15.56 3.88 6.22
N ASP A 258 16.18 3.37 5.13
CA ASP A 258 17.50 2.79 5.23
C ASP A 258 18.54 3.86 5.54
N PRO A 259 19.42 3.61 6.53
CA PRO A 259 20.44 4.58 6.94
C PRO A 259 21.51 4.80 5.86
N LEU A 260 21.75 3.81 5.00
CA LEU A 260 22.65 3.91 3.85
C LEU A 260 21.87 4.11 2.57
N THR A 261 22.39 4.99 1.72
CA THR A 261 21.86 5.19 0.37
C THR A 261 22.95 5.01 -0.68
N TYR A 262 22.53 4.62 -1.89
CA TYR A 262 23.40 4.54 -3.04
C TYR A 262 23.13 5.73 -3.98
N SER A 263 24.14 6.12 -4.73
CA SER A 263 23.96 7.13 -5.77
C SER A 263 22.83 6.75 -6.71
N HIS A 264 22.00 7.71 -7.10
CA HIS A 264 20.83 7.55 -7.95
C HIS A 264 19.66 6.72 -7.37
N SER A 265 19.74 6.21 -6.13
CA SER A 265 18.58 5.58 -5.48
C SER A 265 17.51 6.62 -5.15
N SER A 266 16.23 6.22 -5.21
CA SER A 266 15.11 7.10 -4.85
C SER A 266 15.01 7.21 -3.33
N VAL A 267 15.18 8.41 -2.79
CA VAL A 267 15.16 8.69 -1.34
C VAL A 267 13.93 9.44 -0.87
N PHE A 268 13.32 10.21 -1.76
CA PHE A 268 12.02 10.86 -1.52
C PHE A 268 11.11 10.74 -2.75
N ASN A 269 9.79 10.78 -2.50
CA ASN A 269 8.79 11.17 -3.50
C ASN A 269 8.05 12.39 -2.97
N LEU A 270 7.89 13.37 -3.82
CA LEU A 270 7.19 14.63 -3.54
C LEU A 270 5.87 14.64 -4.31
N ILE A 271 4.75 14.95 -3.64
CA ILE A 271 3.51 15.35 -4.31
C ILE A 271 3.67 16.82 -4.65
N LEU A 272 3.59 17.17 -5.92
CA LEU A 272 3.68 18.56 -6.40
C LEU A 272 2.41 19.34 -6.05
N LYS A 273 2.57 20.62 -5.71
CA LYS A 273 1.47 21.58 -5.56
C LYS A 273 1.05 22.18 -6.87
#